data_396a01de700cde84e51b703807341276
#
_entry.id   396a01de700cde84e51b703807341276
#
_cell.length_a   1.000
_cell.length_b   1.000
_cell.length_c   1.000
_cell.angle_alpha   90.00
_cell.angle_beta   90.00
_cell.angle_gamma   90.00
#
_symmetry.space_group_name_H-M   'P 1'
#
loop_
_entity.id
_entity.type
_entity.pdbx_description
1 polymer ?
#
loop_
_entity_poly.entity_id
_entity_poly.type
_entity_poly.pdbx_seq_one_letter_code
_entity_poly.pdbx_strand_id
1 'polypeptide(L)'
;MRTVIPTDEQKKLAHRLAKQMGSIRNSITRGEGNAAGFLGEIVVSDLLGIDREATKDYDMVLTDGRTIDVKTKRTTVIPKKYYDCSIASTSTHQNCDYYVFTRCMKDGTIYILGDCGKDDYFKRARFLKKGEQDGDNGYIVRADCYNLPISELTNELSLL
;
A
#
# COMPACT_ATOMS: atom_id res chain seq x y z
N MET A 1 3.54 12.52 6.50
CA MET A 1 4.14 11.16 6.53
C MET A 1 4.45 10.80 7.96
N ARG A 2 4.01 9.66 8.39
CA ARG A 2 4.19 9.15 9.76
C ARG A 2 5.07 7.91 9.75
N THR A 3 6.04 7.83 10.66
CA THR A 3 6.93 6.67 10.82
C THR A 3 6.44 5.83 11.97
N VAL A 4 6.33 4.53 11.77
CA VAL A 4 5.95 3.55 12.80
C VAL A 4 7.01 2.45 12.85
N ILE A 5 7.48 2.15 14.06
CA ILE A 5 8.33 0.98 14.33
C ILE A 5 7.42 -0.12 14.84
N PRO A 6 7.15 -1.17 14.03
CA PRO A 6 6.26 -2.23 14.45
C PRO A 6 6.84 -3.02 15.64
N THR A 7 5.95 -3.52 16.47
CA THR A 7 6.31 -4.44 17.55
C THR A 7 6.75 -5.80 17.02
N ASP A 8 7.45 -6.58 17.81
CA ASP A 8 7.82 -7.96 17.44
C ASP A 8 6.58 -8.82 17.21
N GLU A 9 5.51 -8.61 17.96
CA GLU A 9 4.23 -9.32 17.79
C GLU A 9 3.58 -9.00 16.44
N GLN A 10 3.58 -7.73 16.02
CA GLN A 10 3.07 -7.33 14.72
C GLN A 10 3.87 -7.96 13.58
N LYS A 11 5.20 -7.98 13.69
CA LYS A 11 6.08 -8.63 12.71
C LYS A 11 5.85 -10.14 12.64
N LYS A 12 5.72 -10.81 13.79
CA LYS A 12 5.42 -12.25 13.85
C LYS A 12 4.08 -12.58 13.23
N LEU A 13 3.05 -11.77 13.50
CA LEU A 13 1.72 -11.92 12.90
C LEU A 13 1.80 -11.76 11.37
N ALA A 14 2.51 -10.75 10.88
CA ALA A 14 2.67 -10.53 9.44
C ALA A 14 3.34 -11.72 8.74
N HIS A 15 4.41 -12.26 9.33
CA HIS A 15 5.09 -13.44 8.81
C HIS A 15 4.20 -14.69 8.82
N ARG A 16 3.42 -14.90 9.88
CA ARG A 16 2.48 -16.02 9.98
C ARG A 16 1.40 -15.93 8.90
N LEU A 17 0.81 -14.75 8.70
CA LEU A 17 -0.20 -14.53 7.66
C LEU A 17 0.37 -14.72 6.25
N ALA A 18 1.58 -14.23 6.01
CA ALA A 18 2.28 -14.43 4.73
C ALA A 18 2.55 -15.91 4.45
N LYS A 19 2.95 -16.68 5.47
CA LYS A 19 3.19 -18.11 5.36
C LYS A 19 1.90 -18.89 5.09
N GLN A 20 0.80 -18.54 5.73
CA GLN A 20 -0.53 -19.13 5.50
C GLN A 20 -1.06 -18.87 4.08
N MET A 21 -0.79 -17.67 3.53
CA MET A 21 -1.20 -17.31 2.17
C MET A 21 -0.42 -18.07 1.10
N GLY A 22 0.86 -18.39 1.35
CA GLY A 22 1.76 -19.04 0.40
C GLY A 22 2.16 -18.14 -0.78
N SER A 23 2.63 -18.75 -1.89
CA SER A 23 2.96 -18.01 -3.11
C SER A 23 1.69 -17.61 -3.84
N ILE A 24 1.54 -16.31 -4.15
CA ILE A 24 0.48 -15.83 -5.03
C ILE A 24 0.92 -16.07 -6.48
N ARG A 25 0.09 -16.78 -7.27
CA ARG A 25 0.26 -16.87 -8.73
C ARG A 25 0.21 -15.42 -9.29
N ASN A 26 1.13 -15.09 -10.19
CA ASN A 26 1.28 -13.75 -10.80
C ASN A 26 1.81 -12.65 -9.88
N SER A 27 2.33 -12.95 -8.70
CA SER A 27 3.05 -11.99 -7.90
C SER A 27 4.39 -11.64 -8.57
N ILE A 28 4.65 -10.35 -8.80
CA ILE A 28 5.94 -9.86 -9.31
C ILE A 28 7.09 -10.26 -8.39
N THR A 29 6.82 -10.39 -7.08
CA THR A 29 7.79 -10.74 -6.04
C THR A 29 7.79 -12.21 -5.66
N ARG A 30 7.01 -13.05 -6.34
CA ARG A 30 6.83 -14.48 -6.02
C ARG A 30 6.42 -14.74 -4.55
N GLY A 31 5.61 -13.84 -3.99
CA GLY A 31 5.17 -13.91 -2.59
C GLY A 31 6.11 -13.27 -1.56
N GLU A 32 7.30 -12.82 -1.94
CA GLU A 32 8.23 -12.16 -1.00
C GLU A 32 7.70 -10.83 -0.45
N GLY A 33 6.77 -10.17 -1.15
CA GLY A 33 6.11 -8.95 -0.72
C GLY A 33 4.99 -9.14 0.29
N ASN A 34 4.51 -10.37 0.51
CA ASN A 34 3.31 -10.62 1.32
C ASN A 34 3.49 -10.21 2.77
N ALA A 35 4.63 -10.52 3.39
CA ALA A 35 4.91 -10.14 4.78
C ALA A 35 4.92 -8.62 4.96
N ALA A 36 5.49 -7.88 4.03
CA ALA A 36 5.48 -6.41 4.04
C ALA A 36 4.04 -5.87 3.87
N GLY A 37 3.26 -6.46 2.98
CA GLY A 37 1.84 -6.12 2.79
C GLY A 37 1.05 -6.30 4.07
N PHE A 38 1.09 -7.48 4.67
CA PHE A 38 0.41 -7.75 5.93
C PHE A 38 0.90 -6.86 7.08
N LEU A 39 2.19 -6.54 7.13
CA LEU A 39 2.70 -5.65 8.17
C LEU A 39 2.13 -4.23 8.03
N GLY A 40 2.02 -3.72 6.80
CA GLY A 40 1.37 -2.43 6.52
C GLY A 40 -0.09 -2.42 6.94
N GLU A 41 -0.85 -3.46 6.59
CA GLU A 41 -2.26 -3.62 6.99
C GLU A 41 -2.41 -3.67 8.53
N ILE A 42 -1.58 -4.47 9.22
CA ILE A 42 -1.61 -4.61 10.69
C ILE A 42 -1.32 -3.28 11.37
N VAL A 43 -0.29 -2.57 10.93
CA VAL A 43 0.08 -1.27 11.51
C VAL A 43 -1.03 -0.23 11.30
N VAL A 44 -1.64 -0.18 10.12
CA VAL A 44 -2.75 0.74 9.85
C VAL A 44 -3.98 0.34 10.67
N SER A 45 -4.31 -0.93 10.74
CA SER A 45 -5.41 -1.48 11.55
C SER A 45 -5.28 -1.08 13.02
N ASP A 46 -4.12 -1.33 13.63
CA ASP A 46 -3.85 -0.99 15.03
C ASP A 46 -3.92 0.53 15.27
N LEU A 47 -3.42 1.32 14.31
CA LEU A 47 -3.43 2.78 14.40
C LEU A 47 -4.85 3.35 14.35
N LEU A 48 -5.71 2.77 13.53
CA LEU A 48 -7.12 3.16 13.40
C LEU A 48 -8.01 2.54 14.48
N GLY A 49 -7.52 1.51 15.18
CA GLY A 49 -8.32 0.75 16.15
C GLY A 49 -9.45 -0.06 15.49
N ILE A 50 -9.23 -0.54 14.28
CA ILE A 50 -10.20 -1.26 13.45
C ILE A 50 -9.62 -2.62 13.07
N ASP A 51 -10.41 -3.69 13.22
CA ASP A 51 -9.97 -5.01 12.84
C ASP A 51 -9.80 -5.17 11.33
N ARG A 52 -8.81 -5.97 10.95
CA ARG A 52 -8.60 -6.35 9.55
C ARG A 52 -9.67 -7.33 9.11
N GLU A 53 -10.06 -7.23 7.85
CA GLU A 53 -10.95 -8.17 7.18
C GLU A 53 -10.20 -8.94 6.08
N ALA A 54 -10.52 -10.23 5.93
CA ALA A 54 -9.89 -11.07 4.91
C ALA A 54 -10.70 -11.06 3.62
N THR A 55 -10.82 -9.92 2.95
CA THR A 55 -11.51 -9.80 1.66
C THR A 55 -10.53 -9.58 0.51
N LYS A 56 -11.02 -9.72 -0.73
CA LYS A 56 -10.24 -9.43 -1.94
C LYS A 56 -10.29 -7.96 -2.33
N ASP A 57 -11.26 -7.23 -1.82
CA ASP A 57 -11.58 -5.88 -2.27
C ASP A 57 -11.07 -4.80 -1.32
N TYR A 58 -11.01 -5.10 -0.03
CA TYR A 58 -10.58 -4.18 1.01
C TYR A 58 -10.04 -4.93 2.24
N ASP A 59 -9.28 -4.22 3.05
CA ASP A 59 -8.63 -4.75 4.25
C ASP A 59 -9.35 -4.37 5.54
N MET A 60 -10.10 -3.28 5.55
CA MET A 60 -10.79 -2.74 6.73
C MET A 60 -12.08 -2.03 6.35
N VAL A 61 -13.01 -1.97 7.32
CA VAL A 61 -14.25 -1.18 7.23
C VAL A 61 -14.26 -0.16 8.37
N LEU A 62 -14.38 1.12 8.04
CA LEU A 62 -14.52 2.20 9.00
C LEU A 62 -15.88 2.13 9.72
N THR A 63 -15.99 2.81 10.85
CA THR A 63 -17.24 2.85 11.64
C THR A 63 -18.43 3.44 10.87
N ASP A 64 -18.18 4.26 9.86
CA ASP A 64 -19.19 4.83 8.98
C ASP A 64 -19.50 3.99 7.74
N GLY A 65 -18.88 2.79 7.63
CA GLY A 65 -19.08 1.85 6.54
C GLY A 65 -18.17 2.03 5.32
N ARG A 66 -17.33 3.08 5.29
CA ARG A 66 -16.34 3.24 4.21
C ARG A 66 -15.26 2.16 4.30
N THR A 67 -14.78 1.70 3.16
CA THR A 67 -13.82 0.62 3.05
C THR A 67 -12.43 1.12 2.68
N ILE A 68 -11.41 0.49 3.23
CA ILE A 68 -10.00 0.84 3.03
C ILE A 68 -9.22 -0.35 2.49
N ASP A 69 -8.40 -0.12 1.49
CA ASP A 69 -7.38 -1.05 1.01
C ASP A 69 -5.98 -0.45 1.24
N VAL A 70 -5.10 -1.19 1.89
CA VAL A 70 -3.74 -0.75 2.24
C VAL A 70 -2.74 -1.22 1.19
N LYS A 71 -2.10 -0.29 0.52
CA LYS A 71 -1.07 -0.56 -0.48
C LYS A 71 0.32 -0.37 0.09
N THR A 72 1.03 -1.46 0.33
CA THR A 72 2.38 -1.44 0.88
C THR A 72 3.42 -1.77 -0.19
N LYS A 73 4.41 -0.90 -0.32
CA LYS A 73 5.58 -1.13 -1.17
C LYS A 73 6.83 -1.29 -0.32
N ARG A 74 7.67 -2.30 -0.61
CA ARG A 74 8.99 -2.41 0.01
C ARG A 74 9.91 -1.29 -0.48
N THR A 75 10.74 -0.77 0.40
CA THR A 75 11.70 0.28 0.08
C THR A 75 13.02 0.07 0.82
N THR A 76 14.10 0.55 0.25
CA THR A 76 15.44 0.57 0.85
C THR A 76 15.86 1.97 1.28
N VAL A 77 15.05 2.97 0.96
CA VAL A 77 15.32 4.39 1.24
C VAL A 77 14.11 5.04 1.89
N ILE A 78 14.36 6.11 2.64
CA ILE A 78 13.31 6.95 3.22
C ILE A 78 12.49 7.56 2.08
N PRO A 79 11.15 7.44 2.09
CA PRO A 79 10.31 7.99 1.03
C PRO A 79 10.40 9.50 0.94
N LYS A 80 10.50 10.01 -0.28
CA LYS A 80 10.45 11.45 -0.57
C LYS A 80 9.11 11.82 -1.18
N LYS A 81 8.68 13.06 -0.99
CA LYS A 81 7.35 13.53 -1.43
C LYS A 81 7.10 13.39 -2.93
N TYR A 82 8.14 13.39 -3.76
CA TYR A 82 8.04 13.21 -5.20
C TYR A 82 8.06 11.74 -5.67
N TYR A 83 8.24 10.80 -4.74
CA TYR A 83 8.10 9.37 -5.07
C TYR A 83 6.65 9.01 -5.31
N ASP A 84 6.44 8.03 -6.20
CA ASP A 84 5.11 7.62 -6.59
C ASP A 84 4.51 6.53 -5.69
N CYS A 85 3.22 6.66 -5.47
CA CYS A 85 2.34 5.61 -5.00
C CYS A 85 1.72 4.94 -6.22
N SER A 86 1.98 3.65 -6.40
CA SER A 86 1.61 2.92 -7.62
C SER A 86 0.54 1.88 -7.34
N ILE A 87 -0.44 1.79 -8.25
CA ILE A 87 -1.44 0.71 -8.27
C ILE A 87 -1.34 0.00 -9.62
N ALA A 88 -1.12 -1.32 -9.58
CA ALA A 88 -1.09 -2.13 -10.78
C ALA A 88 -2.45 -2.11 -11.50
N SER A 89 -2.44 -2.08 -12.83
CA SER A 89 -3.68 -2.07 -13.61
C SER A 89 -4.57 -3.29 -13.32
N THR A 90 -3.97 -4.40 -12.92
CA THR A 90 -4.66 -5.63 -12.52
C THR A 90 -5.40 -5.51 -11.18
N SER A 91 -5.10 -4.48 -10.38
CA SER A 91 -5.72 -4.24 -9.06
C SER A 91 -6.79 -3.14 -9.06
N THR A 92 -7.11 -2.58 -10.21
CA THR A 92 -8.09 -1.49 -10.33
C THR A 92 -9.53 -1.92 -10.10
N HIS A 93 -9.81 -3.22 -10.21
CA HIS A 93 -11.14 -3.81 -10.02
C HIS A 93 -11.56 -3.94 -8.54
N GLN A 94 -10.63 -3.76 -7.60
CA GLN A 94 -10.94 -3.84 -6.17
C GLN A 94 -12.01 -2.81 -5.79
N ASN A 95 -13.00 -3.26 -5.03
CA ASN A 95 -14.13 -2.42 -4.63
C ASN A 95 -13.90 -1.86 -3.21
N CYS A 96 -13.06 -0.82 -3.13
CA CYS A 96 -12.82 -0.06 -1.89
C CYS A 96 -13.10 1.43 -2.12
N ASP A 97 -13.34 2.17 -1.03
CA ASP A 97 -13.59 3.60 -1.08
C ASP A 97 -12.29 4.42 -1.02
N TYR A 98 -11.32 3.94 -0.25
CA TYR A 98 -10.04 4.61 0.00
C TYR A 98 -8.85 3.68 -0.14
N TYR A 99 -7.74 4.25 -0.59
CA TYR A 99 -6.41 3.65 -0.47
C TYR A 99 -5.64 4.32 0.65
N VAL A 100 -4.94 3.52 1.46
CA VAL A 100 -3.89 3.99 2.37
C VAL A 100 -2.56 3.49 1.84
N PHE A 101 -1.63 4.38 1.57
CA PHE A 101 -0.32 4.03 1.04
C PHE A 101 0.73 3.98 2.13
N THR A 102 1.49 2.89 2.14
CA THR A 102 2.59 2.68 3.07
C THR A 102 3.84 2.20 2.36
N ARG A 103 4.98 2.37 3.02
CA ARG A 103 6.25 1.76 2.61
C ARG A 103 6.86 1.00 3.76
N CYS A 104 7.42 -0.17 3.47
CA CYS A 104 8.05 -1.05 4.44
C CYS A 104 9.55 -1.17 4.17
N MET A 105 10.37 -0.78 5.15
CA MET A 105 11.82 -0.98 5.11
C MET A 105 12.18 -2.43 5.38
N LYS A 106 13.42 -2.82 5.06
CA LYS A 106 13.93 -4.18 5.32
C LYS A 106 13.89 -4.57 6.80
N ASP A 107 14.10 -3.61 7.71
CA ASP A 107 14.01 -3.82 9.16
C ASP A 107 12.58 -3.88 9.71
N GLY A 108 11.58 -3.69 8.84
CA GLY A 108 10.17 -3.68 9.19
C GLY A 108 9.60 -2.29 9.48
N THR A 109 10.41 -1.24 9.54
CA THR A 109 9.90 0.13 9.72
C THR A 109 8.87 0.47 8.67
N ILE A 110 7.71 0.96 9.10
CA ILE A 110 6.61 1.36 8.22
C ILE A 110 6.53 2.88 8.14
N TYR A 111 6.52 3.39 6.91
CA TYR A 111 6.17 4.78 6.61
C TYR A 111 4.72 4.81 6.11
N ILE A 112 3.85 5.49 6.84
CA ILE A 112 2.49 5.80 6.38
C ILE A 112 2.58 7.11 5.60
N LEU A 113 2.29 7.03 4.31
CA LEU A 113 2.49 8.13 3.37
C LEU A 113 1.29 9.07 3.33
N GLY A 114 0.10 8.51 3.48
CA GLY A 114 -1.18 9.20 3.43
C GLY A 114 -2.27 8.34 2.82
N ASP A 115 -3.42 8.94 2.63
CA ASP A 115 -4.59 8.32 2.02
C ASP A 115 -5.09 9.09 0.80
N CYS A 116 -5.93 8.42 0.00
CA CYS A 116 -6.61 9.02 -1.14
C CYS A 116 -7.88 8.24 -1.45
N GLY A 117 -8.97 8.94 -1.72
CA GLY A 117 -10.18 8.32 -2.26
C GLY A 117 -9.89 7.63 -3.59
N LYS A 118 -10.45 6.43 -3.81
CA LYS A 118 -10.18 5.64 -5.01
C LYS A 118 -10.47 6.41 -6.29
N ASP A 119 -11.64 7.02 -6.40
CA ASP A 119 -12.04 7.75 -7.61
C ASP A 119 -11.13 8.96 -7.85
N ASP A 120 -10.74 9.67 -6.80
CA ASP A 120 -9.84 10.81 -6.87
C ASP A 120 -8.42 10.38 -7.27
N TYR A 121 -7.95 9.25 -6.76
CA TYR A 121 -6.67 8.67 -7.16
C TYR A 121 -6.62 8.45 -8.68
N PHE A 122 -7.60 7.75 -9.26
CA PHE A 122 -7.60 7.45 -10.70
C PHE A 122 -7.85 8.66 -11.60
N LYS A 123 -8.49 9.72 -11.10
CA LYS A 123 -8.60 10.99 -11.84
C LYS A 123 -7.26 11.69 -12.00
N ARG A 124 -6.38 11.59 -11.00
CA ARG A 124 -5.12 12.35 -10.95
C ARG A 124 -3.89 11.52 -11.31
N ALA A 125 -3.96 10.21 -11.19
CA ALA A 125 -2.84 9.31 -11.42
C ALA A 125 -2.43 9.27 -12.90
N ARG A 126 -1.11 9.17 -13.14
CA ARG A 126 -0.54 8.95 -14.47
C ARG A 126 -0.52 7.46 -14.77
N PHE A 127 -0.99 7.07 -15.95
CA PHE A 127 -0.89 5.69 -16.43
C PHE A 127 0.43 5.48 -17.19
N LEU A 128 1.17 4.44 -16.82
CA LEU A 128 2.40 4.02 -17.49
C LEU A 128 2.31 2.54 -17.87
N LYS A 129 2.73 2.22 -19.11
CA LYS A 129 2.83 0.84 -19.58
C LYS A 129 4.14 0.22 -19.18
N LYS A 130 4.15 -1.10 -19.00
CA LYS A 130 5.36 -1.88 -18.78
C LYS A 130 6.43 -1.52 -19.81
N GLY A 131 7.62 -1.19 -19.32
CA GLY A 131 8.77 -0.81 -20.15
C GLY A 131 8.88 0.69 -20.43
N GLU A 132 7.86 1.50 -20.13
CA GLU A 132 7.97 2.95 -20.21
C GLU A 132 8.87 3.49 -19.10
N GLN A 133 9.60 4.56 -19.42
CA GLN A 133 10.36 5.30 -18.44
C GLN A 133 9.51 6.43 -17.88
N ASP A 134 9.40 6.51 -16.57
CA ASP A 134 8.75 7.65 -15.91
C ASP A 134 9.61 8.90 -16.11
N GLY A 135 9.03 9.92 -16.75
CA GLY A 135 9.73 11.18 -17.04
C GLY A 135 10.11 11.98 -15.80
N ASP A 136 9.41 11.77 -14.68
CA ASP A 136 9.63 12.53 -13.45
C ASP A 136 10.76 11.95 -12.58
N ASN A 137 10.95 10.63 -12.58
CA ASN A 137 11.95 9.97 -11.73
C ASN A 137 12.90 9.00 -12.45
N GLY A 138 12.75 8.84 -13.75
CA GLY A 138 13.61 7.97 -14.57
C GLY A 138 13.41 6.47 -14.35
N TYR A 139 12.43 6.05 -13.54
CA TYR A 139 12.16 4.65 -13.26
C TYR A 139 11.52 3.95 -14.46
N ILE A 140 12.02 2.76 -14.80
CA ILE A 140 11.42 1.91 -15.82
C ILE A 140 10.35 1.04 -15.19
N VAL A 141 9.12 1.18 -15.66
CA VAL A 141 7.92 0.52 -15.12
C VAL A 141 7.93 -0.97 -15.45
N ARG A 142 7.73 -1.82 -14.45
CA ARG A 142 7.77 -3.27 -14.59
C ARG A 142 6.43 -3.92 -14.91
N ALA A 143 5.34 -3.19 -14.72
CA ALA A 143 3.98 -3.61 -15.04
C ALA A 143 3.15 -2.38 -15.35
N ASP A 144 2.08 -2.55 -16.14
CA ASP A 144 1.11 -1.48 -16.38
C ASP A 144 0.56 -1.00 -15.05
N CYS A 145 0.66 0.28 -14.76
CA CYS A 145 0.28 0.85 -13.46
C CYS A 145 -0.14 2.31 -13.54
N TYR A 146 -0.89 2.72 -12.52
CA TYR A 146 -1.20 4.10 -12.23
C TYR A 146 -0.26 4.61 -11.14
N ASN A 147 0.16 5.87 -11.24
CA ASN A 147 1.14 6.48 -10.36
C ASN A 147 0.70 7.87 -9.92
N LEU A 148 0.73 8.12 -8.61
CA LEU A 148 0.41 9.41 -8.00
C LEU A 148 1.52 9.78 -7.01
N PRO A 149 2.10 11.00 -7.07
CA PRO A 149 3.14 11.41 -6.12
C PRO A 149 2.62 11.43 -4.67
N ILE A 150 3.48 11.08 -3.73
CA ILE A 150 3.17 11.14 -2.29
C ILE A 150 2.70 12.54 -1.88
N SER A 151 3.26 13.60 -2.50
CA SER A 151 2.86 14.99 -2.24
C SER A 151 1.39 15.29 -2.52
N GLU A 152 0.72 14.46 -3.30
CA GLU A 152 -0.69 14.62 -3.67
C GLU A 152 -1.65 13.79 -2.80
N LEU A 153 -1.12 13.00 -1.86
CA LEU A 153 -1.92 12.32 -0.85
C LEU A 153 -2.33 13.28 0.27
N THR A 154 -3.37 12.95 0.99
CA THR A 154 -3.67 13.59 2.26
C THR A 154 -2.58 13.21 3.27
N ASN A 155 -1.88 14.21 3.83
CA ASN A 155 -0.65 14.01 4.62
C ASN A 155 -0.86 13.32 5.98
N GLU A 156 -2.06 13.36 6.50
CA GLU A 156 -2.46 12.63 7.70
C GLU A 156 -3.60 11.72 7.30
N LEU A 157 -3.74 10.60 7.98
CA LEU A 157 -4.89 9.75 7.74
C LEU A 157 -6.15 10.57 8.04
N SER A 158 -6.72 11.18 7.01
CA SER A 158 -7.95 11.97 7.10
C SER A 158 -9.14 11.13 7.54
N LEU A 159 -8.89 9.84 7.68
CA LEU A 159 -9.83 8.82 8.08
C LEU A 159 -9.90 8.62 9.61
N LEU A 160 -9.04 9.31 10.36
CA LEU A 160 -9.03 9.31 11.84
C LEU A 160 -10.10 10.25 12.39
#